data_a335a5ad93ad88bcd4c7071f27c93c32
#
_entry.id   a335a5ad93ad88bcd4c7071f27c93c32
#
_cell.length_a   1.000
_cell.length_b   1.000
_cell.length_c   1.000
_cell.angle_alpha   90.00
_cell.angle_beta   90.00
_cell.angle_gamma   90.00
#
_symmetry.space_group_name_H-M   'P 1'
#
loop_
_entity.id
_entity.type
_entity.pdbx_description
1 polymer ?
#
loop_
_entity_poly.entity_id
_entity_poly.type
_entity_poly.pdbx_seq_one_letter_code
_entity_poly.pdbx_strand_id
1 'polypeptide(L)'
;FILPLVLSPYVSRVLGAQGVGVYSYTYSIAGMAALFGMLGVNHYGNRSIAAVRDDREKRSREFWNIWFWQIVLTMTAMSGYACYLRFFCSPGLRRVSAIQILTVLNSMADINWMFFGLEEFRLTVTRNVVIKGLAVLSVFAFVKEQQDLWIYVLIMACSVLLGNLVLWTQVGKYMDFRRPEWTRAKKHIPKLAVLFVPVVAVSVYQRMDKVMLGSLSVMEQSGYYENVEKIINIPKGVITALGTVMLPRMSYLISREETGLIEQYTARSMEFVMFSSSAMAFGIAAVANDFAPFF
;
A
#
# COMPACT_ATOMS: atom_id res chain seq x y z
N PHE A 1 4.75 10.37 -5.26
CA PHE A 1 6.19 10.02 -5.38
C PHE A 1 7.11 11.10 -4.79
N ILE A 2 6.84 12.41 -4.97
CA ILE A 2 7.74 13.51 -4.50
C ILE A 2 7.76 13.64 -2.96
N LEU A 3 6.61 13.55 -2.29
CA LEU A 3 6.52 13.74 -0.83
C LEU A 3 7.43 12.79 -0.01
N PRO A 4 7.47 11.48 -0.28
CA PRO A 4 8.40 10.57 0.40
C PRO A 4 9.88 10.92 0.16
N LEU A 5 10.23 11.46 -1.02
CA LEU A 5 11.59 11.88 -1.32
C LEU A 5 12.05 13.07 -0.50
N VAL A 6 11.18 14.07 -0.31
CA VAL A 6 11.48 15.24 0.51
C VAL A 6 11.60 14.84 1.99
N LEU A 7 10.72 13.91 2.43
CA LEU A 7 10.68 13.48 3.82
C LEU A 7 11.85 12.54 4.18
N SER A 8 12.28 11.68 3.24
CA SER A 8 13.25 10.61 3.51
C SER A 8 14.61 11.13 4.01
N PRO A 9 15.25 12.12 3.37
CA PRO A 9 16.54 12.67 3.88
C PRO A 9 16.41 13.27 5.28
N TYR A 10 15.32 13.97 5.55
CA TYR A 10 15.07 14.52 6.87
C TYR A 10 14.95 13.43 7.93
N VAL A 11 14.10 12.44 7.68
CA VAL A 11 13.87 11.33 8.61
C VAL A 11 15.15 10.52 8.82
N SER A 12 15.92 10.29 7.77
CA SER A 12 17.20 9.56 7.86
C SER A 12 18.23 10.31 8.72
N ARG A 13 18.29 11.64 8.61
CA ARG A 13 19.19 12.46 9.43
C ARG A 13 18.75 12.55 10.89
N VAL A 14 17.45 12.66 11.14
CA VAL A 14 16.92 12.81 12.51
C VAL A 14 16.87 11.48 13.24
N LEU A 15 16.31 10.43 12.62
CA LEU A 15 16.13 9.12 13.26
C LEU A 15 17.34 8.19 13.10
N GLY A 16 18.25 8.50 12.17
CA GLY A 16 19.36 7.63 11.81
C GLY A 16 18.94 6.35 11.09
N ALA A 17 19.89 5.60 10.56
CA ALA A 17 19.65 4.35 9.85
C ALA A 17 18.93 3.32 10.73
N GLN A 18 19.28 3.25 12.03
CA GLN A 18 18.64 2.35 12.98
C GLN A 18 17.14 2.66 13.15
N GLY A 19 16.78 3.94 13.36
CA GLY A 19 15.38 4.34 13.52
C GLY A 19 14.54 4.07 12.27
N VAL A 20 15.09 4.37 11.09
CA VAL A 20 14.45 4.05 9.80
C VAL A 20 14.29 2.54 9.64
N GLY A 21 15.29 1.74 10.02
CA GLY A 21 15.25 0.29 9.98
C GLY A 21 14.18 -0.31 10.89
N VAL A 22 14.10 0.16 12.15
CA VAL A 22 13.05 -0.23 13.10
C VAL A 22 11.65 0.07 12.55
N TYR A 23 11.47 1.25 11.97
CA TYR A 23 10.20 1.60 11.31
C TYR A 23 9.88 0.64 10.16
N SER A 24 10.84 0.46 9.24
CA SER A 24 10.66 -0.36 8.04
C SER A 24 10.35 -1.82 8.39
N TYR A 25 11.08 -2.40 9.33
CA TYR A 25 10.87 -3.75 9.84
C TYR A 25 9.47 -3.91 10.46
N THR A 26 9.13 -3.06 11.43
CA THR A 26 7.86 -3.16 12.15
C THR A 26 6.66 -2.88 11.24
N TYR A 27 6.79 -1.92 10.31
CA TYR A 27 5.78 -1.63 9.30
C TYR A 27 5.58 -2.79 8.32
N SER A 28 6.67 -3.47 7.92
CA SER A 28 6.58 -4.62 7.02
C SER A 28 5.81 -5.78 7.66
N ILE A 29 6.06 -6.09 8.93
CA ILE A 29 5.32 -7.13 9.66
C ILE A 29 3.84 -6.75 9.82
N ALA A 30 3.56 -5.52 10.26
CA ALA A 30 2.17 -5.03 10.38
C ALA A 30 1.46 -5.01 9.02
N GLY A 31 2.18 -4.64 7.96
CA GLY A 31 1.66 -4.66 6.60
C GLY A 31 1.39 -6.06 6.06
N MET A 32 2.14 -7.07 6.46
CA MET A 32 1.81 -8.48 6.15
C MET A 32 0.54 -8.91 6.89
N ALA A 33 0.38 -8.54 8.16
CA ALA A 33 -0.87 -8.80 8.88
C ALA A 33 -2.07 -8.08 8.24
N ALA A 34 -1.90 -6.80 7.86
CA ALA A 34 -2.92 -6.02 7.18
C ALA A 34 -3.34 -6.63 5.83
N LEU A 35 -2.41 -7.28 5.12
CA LEU A 35 -2.68 -8.01 3.89
C LEU A 35 -3.70 -9.13 4.09
N PHE A 36 -3.56 -9.91 5.18
CA PHE A 36 -4.54 -10.92 5.55
C PHE A 36 -5.90 -10.31 5.94
N GLY A 37 -5.90 -9.13 6.53
CA GLY A 37 -7.14 -8.37 6.81
C GLY A 37 -7.88 -7.95 5.55
N MET A 38 -7.17 -7.67 4.45
CA MET A 38 -7.77 -7.28 3.17
C MET A 38 -8.13 -8.46 2.27
N LEU A 39 -7.44 -9.59 2.34
CA LEU A 39 -7.68 -10.84 1.59
C LEU A 39 -8.18 -10.62 0.15
N GLY A 40 -7.52 -9.76 -0.63
CA GLY A 40 -7.92 -9.47 -2.01
C GLY A 40 -9.16 -8.58 -2.18
N VAL A 41 -9.71 -8.02 -1.10
CA VAL A 41 -10.91 -7.14 -1.10
C VAL A 41 -10.73 -5.97 -2.06
N ASN A 42 -9.53 -5.38 -2.16
CA ASN A 42 -9.26 -4.24 -3.06
C ASN A 42 -9.60 -4.56 -4.51
N HIS A 43 -9.16 -5.71 -5.02
CA HIS A 43 -9.41 -6.10 -6.41
C HIS A 43 -10.84 -6.62 -6.60
N TYR A 44 -11.31 -7.45 -5.68
CA TYR A 44 -12.64 -8.05 -5.75
C TYR A 44 -13.73 -6.99 -5.56
N GLY A 45 -13.63 -6.17 -4.52
CA GLY A 45 -14.59 -5.12 -4.19
C GLY A 45 -14.72 -4.08 -5.30
N ASN A 46 -13.59 -3.63 -5.87
CA ASN A 46 -13.57 -2.72 -7.01
C ASN A 46 -14.41 -3.29 -8.17
N ARG A 47 -14.12 -4.54 -8.60
CA ARG A 47 -14.87 -5.18 -9.69
C ARG A 47 -16.35 -5.40 -9.35
N SER A 48 -16.66 -5.81 -8.13
CA SER A 48 -18.03 -6.07 -7.70
C SER A 48 -18.87 -4.79 -7.67
N ILE A 49 -18.31 -3.67 -7.18
CA ILE A 49 -19.00 -2.38 -7.19
C ILE A 49 -19.15 -1.82 -8.60
N ALA A 50 -18.11 -1.92 -9.43
CA ALA A 50 -18.18 -1.49 -10.83
C ALA A 50 -19.31 -2.19 -11.61
N ALA A 51 -19.49 -3.49 -11.36
CA ALA A 51 -20.54 -4.28 -12.03
C ALA A 51 -21.98 -3.87 -11.66
N VAL A 52 -22.19 -3.20 -10.54
CA VAL A 52 -23.52 -2.79 -10.03
C VAL A 52 -23.62 -1.28 -9.77
N ARG A 53 -22.72 -0.50 -10.36
CA ARG A 53 -22.57 0.93 -10.03
C ARG A 53 -23.84 1.76 -10.29
N ASP A 54 -24.64 1.39 -11.27
CA ASP A 54 -25.84 2.14 -11.68
C ASP A 54 -27.07 1.82 -10.81
N ASP A 55 -27.05 0.71 -10.06
CA ASP A 55 -28.13 0.28 -9.17
C ASP A 55 -27.74 0.52 -7.70
N ARG A 56 -28.26 1.58 -7.11
CA ARG A 56 -27.93 2.01 -5.73
C ARG A 56 -28.25 0.93 -4.69
N GLU A 57 -29.34 0.20 -4.87
CA GLU A 57 -29.74 -0.83 -3.91
C GLU A 57 -28.81 -2.05 -3.96
N LYS A 58 -28.52 -2.57 -5.16
CA LYS A 58 -27.59 -3.69 -5.33
C LYS A 58 -26.19 -3.30 -4.87
N ARG A 59 -25.73 -2.11 -5.24
CA ARG A 59 -24.43 -1.57 -4.85
C ARG A 59 -24.29 -1.48 -3.32
N SER A 60 -25.31 -0.95 -2.63
CA SER A 60 -25.30 -0.86 -1.17
C SER A 60 -25.23 -2.24 -0.53
N ARG A 61 -25.97 -3.20 -1.05
CA ARG A 61 -25.98 -4.59 -0.56
C ARG A 61 -24.62 -5.27 -0.74
N GLU A 62 -24.03 -5.14 -1.93
CA GLU A 62 -22.69 -5.69 -2.23
C GLU A 62 -21.63 -5.06 -1.32
N PHE A 63 -21.66 -3.73 -1.16
CA PHE A 63 -20.73 -3.01 -0.29
C PHE A 63 -20.72 -3.57 1.14
N TRP A 64 -21.88 -3.64 1.79
CA TRP A 64 -21.97 -4.07 3.18
C TRP A 64 -21.64 -5.57 3.37
N ASN A 65 -21.92 -6.42 2.40
CA ASN A 65 -21.54 -7.83 2.44
C ASN A 65 -20.03 -8.03 2.30
N ILE A 66 -19.35 -7.29 1.43
CA ILE A 66 -17.90 -7.34 1.28
C ILE A 66 -17.21 -6.76 2.50
N TRP A 67 -17.67 -5.60 2.98
CA TRP A 67 -17.11 -4.94 4.16
C TRP A 67 -17.29 -5.77 5.44
N PHE A 68 -18.35 -6.52 5.58
CA PHE A 68 -18.53 -7.46 6.69
C PHE A 68 -17.38 -8.48 6.75
N TRP A 69 -17.02 -9.07 5.61
CA TRP A 69 -15.87 -9.98 5.56
C TRP A 69 -14.55 -9.27 5.84
N GLN A 70 -14.38 -8.08 5.35
CA GLN A 70 -13.20 -7.25 5.64
C GLN A 70 -13.03 -7.02 7.14
N ILE A 71 -14.12 -6.75 7.87
CA ILE A 71 -14.08 -6.66 9.34
C ILE A 71 -13.64 -7.99 9.97
N VAL A 72 -14.29 -9.10 9.60
CA VAL A 72 -13.98 -10.42 10.17
C VAL A 72 -12.52 -10.78 9.94
N LEU A 73 -12.03 -10.61 8.73
CA LEU A 73 -10.64 -10.88 8.36
C LEU A 73 -9.66 -9.95 9.09
N THR A 74 -9.99 -8.67 9.20
CA THR A 74 -9.14 -7.70 9.92
C THR A 74 -9.08 -8.03 11.41
N MET A 75 -10.19 -8.41 12.03
CA MET A 75 -10.19 -8.83 13.44
C MET A 75 -9.36 -10.09 13.66
N THR A 76 -9.42 -11.04 12.74
CA THR A 76 -8.56 -12.24 12.77
C THR A 76 -7.08 -11.86 12.61
N ALA A 77 -6.76 -10.98 11.68
CA ALA A 77 -5.39 -10.49 11.47
C ALA A 77 -4.87 -9.70 12.68
N MET A 78 -5.72 -8.88 13.30
CA MET A 78 -5.40 -8.15 14.54
C MET A 78 -5.11 -9.11 15.71
N SER A 79 -5.90 -10.16 15.86
CA SER A 79 -5.67 -11.18 16.88
C SER A 79 -4.34 -11.89 16.66
N GLY A 80 -4.02 -12.27 15.42
CA GLY A 80 -2.72 -12.83 15.04
C GLY A 80 -1.56 -11.86 15.30
N TYR A 81 -1.73 -10.59 14.97
CA TYR A 81 -0.72 -9.57 15.24
C TYR A 81 -0.54 -9.30 16.75
N ALA A 82 -1.61 -9.30 17.52
CA ALA A 82 -1.53 -9.21 18.98
C ALA A 82 -0.80 -10.41 19.60
N CYS A 83 -1.02 -11.62 19.09
CA CYS A 83 -0.28 -12.81 19.46
C CYS A 83 1.22 -12.65 19.16
N TYR A 84 1.57 -12.15 17.95
CA TYR A 84 2.95 -11.80 17.60
C TYR A 84 3.56 -10.82 18.62
N LEU A 85 2.87 -9.72 18.95
CA LEU A 85 3.36 -8.73 19.92
C LEU A 85 3.63 -9.33 21.30
N ARG A 86 2.81 -10.32 21.71
CA ARG A 86 2.90 -10.93 23.04
C ARG A 86 4.03 -11.95 23.14
N PHE A 87 4.24 -12.76 22.10
CA PHE A 87 5.10 -13.94 22.16
C PHE A 87 6.41 -13.82 21.36
N PHE A 88 6.41 -13.08 20.26
CA PHE A 88 7.52 -13.05 19.32
C PHE A 88 8.24 -11.70 19.22
N CYS A 89 7.59 -10.61 19.65
CA CYS A 89 8.17 -9.29 19.52
C CYS A 89 9.21 -9.00 20.60
N SER A 90 10.41 -8.59 20.21
CA SER A 90 11.46 -8.17 21.12
C SER A 90 11.02 -6.99 22.00
N PRO A 91 11.40 -6.96 23.31
CA PRO A 91 10.99 -5.89 24.21
C PRO A 91 11.31 -4.47 23.71
N GLY A 92 12.48 -4.29 23.09
CA GLY A 92 12.92 -3.00 22.52
C GLY A 92 12.07 -2.51 21.33
N LEU A 93 11.44 -3.42 20.58
CA LEU A 93 10.59 -3.08 19.44
C LEU A 93 9.10 -3.00 19.81
N ARG A 94 8.73 -3.49 20.98
CA ARG A 94 7.32 -3.67 21.38
C ARG A 94 6.51 -2.38 21.33
N ARG A 95 7.08 -1.24 21.78
CA ARG A 95 6.39 0.05 21.75
C ARG A 95 6.05 0.49 20.33
N VAL A 96 7.02 0.43 19.43
CA VAL A 96 6.85 0.81 18.02
C VAL A 96 5.91 -0.15 17.31
N SER A 97 6.10 -1.45 17.50
CA SER A 97 5.21 -2.48 16.93
C SER A 97 3.78 -2.38 17.46
N ALA A 98 3.56 -2.01 18.73
CA ALA A 98 2.23 -1.79 19.27
C ALA A 98 1.50 -0.63 18.57
N ILE A 99 2.20 0.46 18.25
CA ILE A 99 1.63 1.57 17.48
C ILE A 99 1.23 1.10 16.07
N GLN A 100 2.01 0.20 15.47
CA GLN A 100 1.72 -0.37 14.14
C GLN A 100 0.42 -1.21 14.09
N ILE A 101 -0.22 -1.52 15.23
CA ILE A 101 -1.57 -2.12 15.23
C ILE A 101 -2.58 -1.25 14.49
N LEU A 102 -2.35 0.09 14.49
CA LEU A 102 -3.16 1.03 13.72
C LEU A 102 -3.06 0.77 12.21
N THR A 103 -1.91 0.30 11.72
CA THR A 103 -1.73 -0.11 10.32
C THR A 103 -2.57 -1.35 9.99
N VAL A 104 -2.69 -2.29 10.92
CA VAL A 104 -3.56 -3.46 10.75
C VAL A 104 -5.03 -3.04 10.84
N LEU A 105 -5.39 -2.20 11.82
CA LEU A 105 -6.73 -1.65 11.99
C LEU A 105 -7.20 -0.87 10.75
N ASN A 106 -6.27 -0.19 10.08
CA ASN A 106 -6.55 0.54 8.86
C ASN A 106 -7.17 -0.33 7.75
N SER A 107 -6.86 -1.63 7.73
CA SER A 107 -7.48 -2.57 6.77
C SER A 107 -9.01 -2.63 6.90
N MET A 108 -9.55 -2.43 8.12
CA MET A 108 -11.01 -2.39 8.33
C MET A 108 -11.62 -1.09 7.80
N ALA A 109 -10.88 0.02 7.91
CA ALA A 109 -11.34 1.34 7.49
C ALA A 109 -11.10 1.61 5.98
N ASP A 110 -10.28 0.80 5.31
CA ASP A 110 -9.95 1.00 3.90
C ASP A 110 -11.10 0.60 2.97
N ILE A 111 -11.80 1.60 2.47
CA ILE A 111 -12.90 1.48 1.50
C ILE A 111 -12.54 2.12 0.15
N ASN A 112 -11.25 2.31 -0.14
CA ASN A 112 -10.83 2.87 -1.44
C ASN A 112 -11.35 2.07 -2.63
N TRP A 113 -11.46 0.74 -2.49
CA TRP A 113 -12.00 -0.14 -3.52
C TRP A 113 -13.43 0.20 -3.96
N MET A 114 -14.25 0.74 -3.05
CA MET A 114 -15.59 1.22 -3.36
C MET A 114 -15.53 2.43 -4.30
N PHE A 115 -14.73 3.44 -3.94
CA PHE A 115 -14.58 4.66 -4.74
C PHE A 115 -13.92 4.40 -6.09
N PHE A 116 -13.00 3.47 -6.16
CA PHE A 116 -12.39 3.03 -7.43
C PHE A 116 -13.41 2.32 -8.32
N GLY A 117 -14.28 1.49 -7.75
CA GLY A 117 -15.38 0.86 -8.49
C GLY A 117 -16.44 1.83 -8.99
N LEU A 118 -16.59 2.98 -8.31
CA LEU A 118 -17.46 4.09 -8.73
C LEU A 118 -16.76 5.06 -9.69
N GLU A 119 -15.47 4.90 -9.97
CA GLU A 119 -14.63 5.82 -10.75
C GLU A 119 -14.49 7.21 -10.11
N GLU A 120 -14.73 7.32 -8.80
CA GLU A 120 -14.63 8.58 -8.03
C GLU A 120 -13.18 8.85 -7.57
N PHE A 121 -12.26 8.92 -8.53
CA PHE A 121 -10.83 9.12 -8.27
C PHE A 121 -10.50 10.48 -7.68
N ARG A 122 -11.26 11.51 -8.01
CA ARG A 122 -11.00 12.89 -7.55
C ARG A 122 -11.00 12.94 -6.02
N LEU A 123 -11.98 12.30 -5.38
CA LEU A 123 -12.11 12.30 -3.93
C LEU A 123 -10.91 11.61 -3.26
N THR A 124 -10.55 10.42 -3.76
CA THR A 124 -9.45 9.63 -3.20
C THR A 124 -8.09 10.30 -3.40
N VAL A 125 -7.85 10.89 -4.57
CA VAL A 125 -6.60 11.58 -4.88
C VAL A 125 -6.46 12.86 -4.04
N THR A 126 -7.48 13.73 -4.03
CA THR A 126 -7.45 14.99 -3.26
C THR A 126 -7.21 14.71 -1.78
N ARG A 127 -7.98 13.80 -1.19
CA ARG A 127 -7.79 13.38 0.18
C ARG A 127 -6.36 12.88 0.44
N ASN A 128 -5.82 12.02 -0.43
CA ASN A 128 -4.48 11.48 -0.28
C ASN A 128 -3.40 12.58 -0.28
N VAL A 129 -3.52 13.57 -1.16
CA VAL A 129 -2.57 14.67 -1.23
C VAL A 129 -2.62 15.51 0.05
N VAL A 130 -3.82 15.88 0.50
CA VAL A 130 -4.01 16.69 1.72
C VAL A 130 -3.47 15.96 2.95
N ILE A 131 -3.89 14.72 3.17
CA ILE A 131 -3.49 13.95 4.36
C ILE A 131 -1.98 13.69 4.37
N LYS A 132 -1.39 13.33 3.23
CA LYS A 132 0.06 13.14 3.13
C LYS A 132 0.82 14.45 3.35
N GLY A 133 0.32 15.57 2.83
CA GLY A 133 0.89 16.88 3.08
C GLY A 133 0.88 17.23 4.57
N LEU A 134 -0.26 17.04 5.25
CA LEU A 134 -0.38 17.23 6.70
C LEU A 134 0.55 16.30 7.48
N ALA A 135 0.67 15.04 7.09
CA ALA A 135 1.60 14.09 7.73
C ALA A 135 3.05 14.57 7.61
N VAL A 136 3.48 15.03 6.43
CA VAL A 136 4.83 15.57 6.22
C VAL A 136 5.06 16.80 7.10
N LEU A 137 4.14 17.75 7.14
CA LEU A 137 4.23 18.92 8.02
C LEU A 137 4.30 18.52 9.50
N SER A 138 3.49 17.54 9.92
CA SER A 138 3.52 17.03 11.29
C SER A 138 4.86 16.38 11.63
N VAL A 139 5.46 15.63 10.71
CA VAL A 139 6.78 15.03 10.94
C VAL A 139 7.83 16.13 11.12
N PHE A 140 7.85 17.15 10.27
CA PHE A 140 8.77 18.30 10.44
C PHE A 140 8.56 19.07 11.74
N ALA A 141 7.33 19.15 12.25
CA ALA A 141 7.01 19.85 13.49
C ALA A 141 7.40 19.06 14.74
N PHE A 142 7.13 17.77 14.78
CA PHE A 142 7.15 16.96 16.00
C PHE A 142 8.32 15.97 16.09
N VAL A 143 8.95 15.59 14.99
CA VAL A 143 10.06 14.61 14.96
C VAL A 143 11.36 15.37 14.85
N LYS A 144 12.09 15.51 15.96
CA LYS A 144 13.33 16.32 16.05
C LYS A 144 14.55 15.50 16.48
N GLU A 145 14.34 14.41 17.19
CA GLU A 145 15.37 13.59 17.80
C GLU A 145 15.16 12.11 17.48
N GLN A 146 16.18 11.29 17.70
CA GLN A 146 16.08 9.84 17.50
C GLN A 146 15.03 9.18 18.41
N GLN A 147 14.81 9.74 19.58
CA GLN A 147 13.82 9.26 20.54
C GLN A 147 12.38 9.44 20.04
N ASP A 148 12.14 10.31 19.05
CA ASP A 148 10.83 10.61 18.47
C ASP A 148 10.39 9.59 17.43
N LEU A 149 11.10 8.47 17.28
CA LEU A 149 10.72 7.39 16.38
C LEU A 149 9.27 6.97 16.57
N TRP A 150 8.80 6.84 17.81
CA TRP A 150 7.41 6.46 18.10
C TRP A 150 6.40 7.52 17.63
N ILE A 151 6.76 8.81 17.67
CA ILE A 151 5.94 9.92 17.15
C ILE A 151 5.85 9.80 15.63
N TYR A 152 6.99 9.55 14.96
CA TYR A 152 7.03 9.34 13.52
C TYR A 152 6.10 8.18 13.10
N VAL A 153 6.21 7.04 13.78
CA VAL A 153 5.37 5.85 13.52
C VAL A 153 3.89 6.17 13.73
N LEU A 154 3.57 6.89 14.81
CA LEU A 154 2.21 7.29 15.12
C LEU A 154 1.63 8.22 14.05
N ILE A 155 2.36 9.25 13.63
CA ILE A 155 1.94 10.18 12.57
C ILE A 155 1.67 9.41 11.28
N MET A 156 2.58 8.50 10.88
CA MET A 156 2.42 7.73 9.65
C MET A 156 1.22 6.80 9.71
N ALA A 157 1.03 6.06 10.79
CA ALA A 157 -0.12 5.16 10.95
C ALA A 157 -1.45 5.91 11.05
N CYS A 158 -1.50 6.98 11.86
CA CYS A 158 -2.69 7.81 12.00
C CYS A 158 -3.06 8.53 10.71
N SER A 159 -2.10 9.01 9.91
CA SER A 159 -2.38 9.68 8.65
C SER A 159 -3.15 8.79 7.69
N VAL A 160 -2.76 7.52 7.57
CA VAL A 160 -3.47 6.57 6.69
C VAL A 160 -4.87 6.27 7.24
N LEU A 161 -4.98 6.04 8.55
CA LEU A 161 -6.27 5.75 9.19
C LEU A 161 -7.23 6.94 9.07
N LEU A 162 -6.79 8.15 9.42
CA LEU A 162 -7.60 9.37 9.29
C LEU A 162 -8.01 9.60 7.82
N GLY A 163 -7.10 9.36 6.89
CA GLY A 163 -7.41 9.43 5.47
C GLY A 163 -8.57 8.51 5.11
N ASN A 164 -8.59 7.27 5.57
CA ASN A 164 -9.68 6.35 5.30
C ASN A 164 -10.96 6.71 6.06
N LEU A 165 -10.87 7.21 7.28
CA LEU A 165 -12.04 7.71 8.02
C LEU A 165 -12.73 8.89 7.32
N VAL A 166 -11.97 9.76 6.66
CA VAL A 166 -12.55 10.83 5.81
C VAL A 166 -13.40 10.25 4.68
N LEU A 167 -13.03 9.12 4.08
CA LEU A 167 -13.86 8.47 3.06
C LEU A 167 -15.19 7.96 3.63
N TRP A 168 -15.20 7.51 4.87
CA TRP A 168 -16.41 7.05 5.54
C TRP A 168 -17.47 8.15 5.67
N THR A 169 -17.07 9.42 5.82
CA THR A 169 -18.03 10.54 5.85
C THR A 169 -18.81 10.71 4.55
N GLN A 170 -18.27 10.18 3.45
CA GLN A 170 -18.88 10.29 2.12
C GLN A 170 -19.73 9.06 1.76
N VAL A 171 -19.63 7.95 2.50
CA VAL A 171 -20.33 6.69 2.18
C VAL A 171 -21.83 6.90 2.03
N GLY A 172 -22.46 7.69 2.91
CA GLY A 172 -23.90 7.97 2.89
C GLY A 172 -24.41 8.64 1.59
N LYS A 173 -23.53 9.32 0.83
CA LYS A 173 -23.89 9.89 -0.48
C LYS A 173 -24.07 8.83 -1.55
N TYR A 174 -23.29 7.75 -1.44
CA TYR A 174 -23.21 6.71 -2.47
C TYR A 174 -23.95 5.44 -2.09
N MET A 175 -24.01 5.09 -0.81
CA MET A 175 -24.56 3.84 -0.29
C MET A 175 -25.61 4.10 0.78
N ASP A 176 -26.70 3.31 0.74
CA ASP A 176 -27.66 3.24 1.82
C ASP A 176 -27.25 2.16 2.81
N PHE A 177 -27.53 2.36 4.10
CA PHE A 177 -27.23 1.34 5.09
C PHE A 177 -28.10 0.11 4.87
N ARG A 178 -27.46 -1.06 4.72
CA ARG A 178 -28.12 -2.37 4.60
C ARG A 178 -27.42 -3.37 5.52
N ARG A 179 -28.19 -4.14 6.24
CA ARG A 179 -27.62 -5.22 7.06
C ARG A 179 -27.01 -6.29 6.17
N PRO A 180 -25.79 -6.78 6.46
CA PRO A 180 -25.16 -7.86 5.70
C PRO A 180 -26.01 -9.12 5.76
N GLU A 181 -26.18 -9.78 4.62
CA GLU A 181 -26.89 -11.06 4.52
C GLU A 181 -25.87 -12.20 4.52
N TRP A 182 -25.83 -13.00 5.57
CA TRP A 182 -24.85 -14.08 5.75
C TRP A 182 -24.78 -15.05 4.56
N THR A 183 -25.93 -15.45 4.02
CA THR A 183 -26.02 -16.36 2.87
C THR A 183 -25.39 -15.81 1.60
N ARG A 184 -25.48 -14.50 1.38
CA ARG A 184 -24.87 -13.82 0.24
C ARG A 184 -23.40 -13.52 0.54
N ALA A 185 -23.10 -13.08 1.74
CA ALA A 185 -21.73 -12.77 2.16
C ALA A 185 -20.79 -13.98 1.97
N LYS A 186 -21.23 -15.20 2.29
CA LYS A 186 -20.45 -16.44 2.08
C LYS A 186 -20.00 -16.65 0.63
N LYS A 187 -20.77 -16.18 -0.36
CA LYS A 187 -20.43 -16.35 -1.79
C LYS A 187 -19.20 -15.53 -2.21
N HIS A 188 -18.79 -14.53 -1.42
CA HIS A 188 -17.61 -13.71 -1.69
C HIS A 188 -16.31 -14.41 -1.29
N ILE A 189 -16.33 -15.32 -0.28
CA ILE A 189 -15.13 -15.96 0.27
C ILE A 189 -14.26 -16.65 -0.79
N PRO A 190 -14.79 -17.59 -1.62
CA PRO A 190 -13.95 -18.29 -2.60
C PRO A 190 -13.35 -17.33 -3.64
N LYS A 191 -14.10 -16.29 -4.02
CA LYS A 191 -13.64 -15.28 -4.98
C LYS A 191 -12.53 -14.41 -4.38
N LEU A 192 -12.64 -14.03 -3.11
CA LEU A 192 -11.61 -13.30 -2.37
C LEU A 192 -10.35 -14.16 -2.25
N ALA A 193 -10.48 -15.44 -1.89
CA ALA A 193 -9.36 -16.36 -1.73
C ALA A 193 -8.55 -16.56 -3.02
N VAL A 194 -9.21 -16.69 -4.16
CA VAL A 194 -8.54 -16.82 -5.47
C VAL A 194 -7.72 -15.57 -5.80
N LEU A 195 -8.26 -14.38 -5.56
CA LEU A 195 -7.57 -13.13 -5.82
C LEU A 195 -6.49 -12.82 -4.77
N PHE A 196 -6.54 -13.47 -3.62
CA PHE A 196 -5.54 -13.28 -2.57
C PHE A 196 -4.17 -13.89 -2.94
N VAL A 197 -4.13 -15.04 -3.61
CA VAL A 197 -2.89 -15.75 -3.92
C VAL A 197 -1.87 -14.88 -4.67
N PRO A 198 -2.22 -14.21 -5.79
CA PRO A 198 -1.29 -13.29 -6.46
C PRO A 198 -0.87 -12.11 -5.57
N VAL A 199 -1.80 -11.58 -4.77
CA VAL A 199 -1.52 -10.44 -3.88
C VAL A 199 -0.53 -10.83 -2.79
N VAL A 200 -0.65 -12.04 -2.22
CA VAL A 200 0.33 -12.57 -1.25
C VAL A 200 1.69 -12.70 -1.89
N ALA A 201 1.78 -13.34 -3.06
CA ALA A 201 3.05 -13.56 -3.74
C ALA A 201 3.80 -12.24 -3.98
N VAL A 202 3.12 -11.22 -4.49
CA VAL A 202 3.70 -9.88 -4.70
C VAL A 202 4.08 -9.22 -3.37
N SER A 203 3.25 -9.33 -2.34
CA SER A 203 3.49 -8.67 -1.05
C SER A 203 4.63 -9.33 -0.27
N VAL A 204 4.76 -10.67 -0.34
CA VAL A 204 5.91 -11.39 0.21
C VAL A 204 7.17 -10.92 -0.50
N TYR A 205 7.19 -10.92 -1.83
CA TYR A 205 8.31 -10.42 -2.62
C TYR A 205 8.72 -8.98 -2.24
N GLN A 206 7.78 -8.10 -1.99
CA GLN A 206 8.06 -6.68 -1.71
C GLN A 206 8.46 -6.38 -0.26
N ARG A 207 8.18 -7.26 0.69
CA ARG A 207 8.34 -6.97 2.13
C ARG A 207 9.26 -7.92 2.85
N MET A 208 9.46 -9.13 2.30
CA MET A 208 10.23 -10.17 2.97
C MET A 208 11.70 -9.76 3.16
N ASP A 209 12.25 -9.02 2.19
CA ASP A 209 13.63 -8.52 2.26
C ASP A 209 13.87 -7.70 3.54
N LYS A 210 12.95 -6.79 3.87
CA LYS A 210 13.04 -5.93 5.05
C LYS A 210 12.88 -6.72 6.35
N VAL A 211 11.99 -7.71 6.35
CA VAL A 211 11.80 -8.60 7.50
C VAL A 211 13.02 -9.48 7.70
N MET A 212 13.60 -10.02 6.64
CA MET A 212 14.82 -10.83 6.72
C MET A 212 16.01 -10.00 7.17
N LEU A 213 16.22 -8.82 6.60
CA LEU A 213 17.31 -7.93 7.00
C LEU A 213 17.19 -7.53 8.47
N GLY A 214 16.00 -7.15 8.93
CA GLY A 214 15.79 -6.75 10.32
C GLY A 214 15.83 -7.90 11.33
N SER A 215 15.61 -9.16 10.89
CA SER A 215 15.66 -10.35 11.77
C SER A 215 16.99 -11.09 11.75
N LEU A 216 17.69 -11.10 10.61
CA LEU A 216 18.93 -11.88 10.40
C LEU A 216 20.18 -10.99 10.44
N SER A 217 20.04 -9.67 10.42
CA SER A 217 21.12 -8.69 10.45
C SER A 217 20.85 -7.60 11.48
N VAL A 218 21.55 -6.48 11.38
CA VAL A 218 21.33 -5.29 12.23
C VAL A 218 20.25 -4.40 11.61
N MET A 219 19.50 -3.67 12.44
CA MET A 219 18.38 -2.84 12.00
C MET A 219 18.79 -1.75 11.00
N GLU A 220 20.03 -1.26 11.07
CA GLU A 220 20.61 -0.28 10.16
C GLU A 220 20.57 -0.77 8.70
N GLN A 221 20.80 -2.06 8.45
CA GLN A 221 20.75 -2.64 7.11
C GLN A 221 19.34 -2.56 6.51
N SER A 222 18.32 -2.80 7.34
CA SER A 222 16.92 -2.59 6.91
C SER A 222 16.61 -1.11 6.61
N GLY A 223 17.25 -0.19 7.35
CA GLY A 223 17.15 1.25 7.13
C GLY A 223 17.78 1.69 5.81
N TYR A 224 18.99 1.22 5.52
CA TYR A 224 19.66 1.49 4.25
C TYR A 224 18.85 0.93 3.07
N TYR A 225 18.36 -0.29 3.20
CA TYR A 225 17.51 -0.92 2.16
C TYR A 225 16.23 -0.14 1.90
N GLU A 226 15.55 0.33 2.95
CA GLU A 226 14.33 1.15 2.83
C GLU A 226 14.58 2.44 2.04
N ASN A 227 15.71 3.12 2.30
CA ASN A 227 16.04 4.35 1.59
C ASN A 227 16.40 4.09 0.12
N VAL A 228 17.18 3.04 -0.14
CA VAL A 228 17.52 2.62 -1.52
C VAL A 228 16.25 2.25 -2.30
N GLU A 229 15.33 1.51 -1.67
CA GLU A 229 14.07 1.13 -2.30
C GLU A 229 13.22 2.36 -2.68
N LYS A 230 13.19 3.39 -1.83
CA LYS A 230 12.47 4.64 -2.16
C LYS A 230 13.04 5.31 -3.41
N ILE A 231 14.36 5.32 -3.57
CA ILE A 231 15.03 5.87 -4.75
C ILE A 231 14.68 5.03 -5.99
N ILE A 232 14.81 3.71 -5.91
CA ILE A 232 14.53 2.78 -7.01
C ILE A 232 13.05 2.80 -7.43
N ASN A 233 12.13 3.09 -6.51
CA ASN A 233 10.72 3.16 -6.82
C ASN A 233 10.34 4.34 -7.73
N ILE A 234 11.21 5.35 -7.91
CA ILE A 234 10.97 6.46 -8.84
C ILE A 234 11.03 5.97 -10.29
N PRO A 235 12.15 5.40 -10.77
CA PRO A 235 12.23 4.84 -12.12
C PRO A 235 11.21 3.70 -12.34
N LYS A 236 10.97 2.85 -11.36
CA LYS A 236 9.91 1.83 -11.43
C LYS A 236 8.54 2.47 -11.69
N GLY A 237 8.24 3.62 -11.08
CA GLY A 237 6.99 4.34 -11.30
C GLY A 237 6.79 4.79 -12.75
N VAL A 238 7.85 5.22 -13.42
CA VAL A 238 7.81 5.60 -14.85
C VAL A 238 7.50 4.38 -15.73
N ILE A 239 8.17 3.26 -15.46
CA ILE A 239 7.95 2.01 -16.21
C ILE A 239 6.54 1.45 -15.99
N THR A 240 6.07 1.44 -14.75
CA THR A 240 4.70 0.97 -14.43
C THR A 240 3.61 1.87 -15.03
N ALA A 241 3.86 3.18 -15.14
CA ALA A 241 2.93 4.09 -15.80
C ALA A 241 2.73 3.71 -17.28
N LEU A 242 3.78 3.34 -18.00
CA LEU A 242 3.67 2.82 -19.38
C LEU A 242 2.75 1.59 -19.42
N GLY A 243 2.95 0.63 -18.51
CA GLY A 243 2.13 -0.59 -18.44
C GLY A 243 0.65 -0.29 -18.24
N THR A 244 0.31 0.67 -17.37
CA THR A 244 -1.09 1.05 -17.13
C THR A 244 -1.76 1.70 -18.33
N VAL A 245 -1.03 2.48 -19.13
CA VAL A 245 -1.53 3.09 -20.37
C VAL A 245 -1.65 2.06 -21.49
N MET A 246 -0.69 1.14 -21.57
CA MET A 246 -0.67 0.11 -22.63
C MET A 246 -1.73 -0.96 -22.46
N LEU A 247 -2.14 -1.29 -21.23
CA LEU A 247 -3.07 -2.38 -20.97
C LEU A 247 -4.42 -2.24 -21.69
N PRO A 248 -5.13 -1.09 -21.64
CA PRO A 248 -6.38 -0.93 -22.38
C PRO A 248 -6.18 -1.02 -23.89
N ARG A 249 -5.06 -0.45 -24.40
CA ARG A 249 -4.74 -0.49 -25.83
C ARG A 249 -4.50 -1.91 -26.32
N MET A 250 -3.73 -2.70 -25.56
CA MET A 250 -3.49 -4.11 -25.89
C MET A 250 -4.77 -4.93 -25.84
N SER A 251 -5.62 -4.72 -24.82
CA SER A 251 -6.94 -5.40 -24.75
C SER A 251 -7.82 -5.10 -25.96
N TYR A 252 -7.80 -3.85 -26.43
CA TYR A 252 -8.54 -3.46 -27.63
C TYR A 252 -8.02 -4.16 -28.90
N LEU A 253 -6.68 -4.20 -29.09
CA LEU A 253 -6.06 -4.84 -30.25
C LEU A 253 -6.30 -6.37 -30.24
N ILE A 254 -6.22 -7.00 -29.07
CA ILE A 254 -6.52 -8.42 -28.91
C ILE A 254 -7.97 -8.73 -29.31
N SER A 255 -8.93 -7.88 -28.91
CA SER A 255 -10.34 -8.07 -29.28
C SER A 255 -10.62 -7.93 -30.77
N ARG A 256 -9.69 -7.33 -31.53
CA ARG A 256 -9.75 -7.17 -32.99
C ARG A 256 -8.85 -8.12 -33.76
N GLU A 257 -8.15 -8.99 -33.05
CA GLU A 257 -7.20 -9.96 -33.63
C GLU A 257 -6.08 -9.29 -34.45
N GLU A 258 -5.72 -8.02 -34.15
CA GLU A 258 -4.71 -7.24 -34.85
C GLU A 258 -3.28 -7.62 -34.38
N THR A 259 -2.87 -8.85 -34.65
CA THR A 259 -1.62 -9.45 -34.17
C THR A 259 -0.38 -8.63 -34.54
N GLY A 260 -0.30 -8.10 -35.76
CA GLY A 260 0.83 -7.29 -36.20
C GLY A 260 1.03 -5.98 -35.42
N LEU A 261 -0.08 -5.32 -35.04
CA LEU A 261 -0.01 -4.14 -34.16
C LEU A 261 0.34 -4.51 -32.73
N ILE A 262 -0.14 -5.66 -32.22
CA ILE A 262 0.22 -6.17 -30.90
C ILE A 262 1.73 -6.38 -30.81
N GLU A 263 2.33 -7.07 -31.78
CA GLU A 263 3.79 -7.28 -31.84
C GLU A 263 4.55 -5.95 -31.90
N GLN A 264 4.13 -5.03 -32.75
CA GLN A 264 4.77 -3.73 -32.90
C GLN A 264 4.72 -2.91 -31.58
N TYR A 265 3.55 -2.83 -30.92
CA TYR A 265 3.43 -2.10 -29.65
C TYR A 265 4.21 -2.79 -28.53
N THR A 266 4.22 -4.12 -28.50
CA THR A 266 5.01 -4.89 -27.53
C THR A 266 6.50 -4.63 -27.73
N ALA A 267 7.00 -4.72 -28.96
CA ALA A 267 8.40 -4.47 -29.27
C ALA A 267 8.85 -3.05 -28.89
N ARG A 268 8.08 -2.03 -29.28
CA ARG A 268 8.37 -0.63 -28.90
C ARG A 268 8.31 -0.40 -27.39
N SER A 269 7.37 -1.02 -26.69
CA SER A 269 7.27 -0.92 -25.24
C SER A 269 8.48 -1.58 -24.57
N MET A 270 8.90 -2.74 -25.05
CA MET A 270 10.10 -3.44 -24.55
C MET A 270 11.37 -2.61 -24.80
N GLU A 271 11.53 -2.05 -26.01
CA GLU A 271 12.65 -1.19 -26.34
C GLU A 271 12.73 0.03 -25.40
N PHE A 272 11.61 0.72 -25.20
CA PHE A 272 11.52 1.84 -24.26
C PHE A 272 11.86 1.44 -22.84
N VAL A 273 11.32 0.32 -22.35
CA VAL A 273 11.56 -0.19 -20.99
C VAL A 273 13.02 -0.56 -20.81
N MET A 274 13.62 -1.30 -21.77
CA MET A 274 15.02 -1.70 -21.73
C MET A 274 15.96 -0.50 -21.75
N PHE A 275 15.72 0.46 -22.65
CA PHE A 275 16.51 1.69 -22.73
C PHE A 275 16.38 2.51 -21.43
N SER A 276 15.16 2.80 -21.00
CA SER A 276 14.91 3.65 -19.83
C SER A 276 15.43 3.01 -18.55
N SER A 277 15.18 1.71 -18.34
CA SER A 277 15.66 1.01 -17.13
C SER A 277 17.18 0.93 -17.08
N SER A 278 17.84 0.66 -18.21
CA SER A 278 19.31 0.65 -18.29
C SER A 278 19.89 2.05 -18.01
N ALA A 279 19.36 3.07 -18.66
CA ALA A 279 19.81 4.46 -18.45
C ALA A 279 19.65 4.89 -16.99
N MET A 280 18.49 4.58 -16.37
CA MET A 280 18.22 4.91 -14.96
C MET A 280 19.10 4.10 -14.00
N ALA A 281 19.31 2.79 -14.27
CA ALA A 281 20.16 1.94 -13.42
C ALA A 281 21.62 2.43 -13.43
N PHE A 282 22.20 2.65 -14.58
CA PHE A 282 23.57 3.15 -14.70
C PHE A 282 23.69 4.60 -14.21
N GLY A 283 22.66 5.44 -14.44
CA GLY A 283 22.62 6.81 -13.93
C GLY A 283 22.62 6.86 -12.42
N ILE A 284 21.77 6.06 -11.76
CA ILE A 284 21.74 5.97 -10.28
C ILE A 284 23.06 5.40 -9.75
N ALA A 285 23.62 4.38 -10.38
CA ALA A 285 24.90 3.80 -9.97
C ALA A 285 26.05 4.82 -10.09
N ALA A 286 26.07 5.62 -11.14
CA ALA A 286 27.10 6.64 -11.36
C ALA A 286 27.11 7.75 -10.29
N VAL A 287 25.92 8.16 -9.82
CA VAL A 287 25.78 9.24 -8.82
C VAL A 287 25.62 8.72 -7.38
N ALA A 288 25.66 7.40 -7.16
CA ALA A 288 25.35 6.79 -5.86
C ALA A 288 26.24 7.33 -4.73
N ASN A 289 27.54 7.47 -4.96
CA ASN A 289 28.49 7.94 -3.96
C ASN A 289 28.27 9.42 -3.57
N ASP A 290 27.88 10.26 -4.52
CA ASP A 290 27.61 11.68 -4.27
C ASP A 290 26.23 11.89 -3.66
N PHE A 291 25.28 10.96 -3.96
CA PHE A 291 23.92 11.05 -3.50
C PHE A 291 23.69 10.42 -2.12
N ALA A 292 24.48 9.41 -1.75
CA ALA A 292 24.37 8.73 -0.46
C ALA A 292 24.46 9.67 0.77
N PRO A 293 25.32 10.72 0.80
CA PRO A 293 25.40 11.65 1.93
C PRO A 293 24.14 12.49 2.16
N PHE A 294 23.20 12.54 1.21
CA PHE A 294 21.92 13.23 1.39
C PHE A 294 20.96 12.46 2.30
N PHE A 295 21.16 11.17 2.44
CA PHE A 295 20.34 10.26 3.26
C PHE A 295 21.09 9.82 4.50
#